data_8d60157b46f07e64f2d47be1d49874e4
#
_entry.id   8d60157b46f07e64f2d47be1d49874e4
#
_cell.length_a   1.000
_cell.length_b   1.000
_cell.length_c   1.000
_cell.angle_alpha   90.00
_cell.angle_beta   90.00
_cell.angle_gamma   90.00
#
_symmetry.space_group_name_H-M   'P 1'
#
loop_
_entity.id
_entity.type
_entity.pdbx_description
1 polymer ?
#
loop_
_entity_poly.entity_id
_entity_poly.type
_entity_poly.pdbx_seq_one_letter_code
_entity_poly.pdbx_strand_id
1 'polypeptide(L)'
;MPLKKVPRNVFILGLVSFFNDFASEMIYPIVPIFLTSVLHTSIPVIGFIEGTAEAVASISKYGFGTFSDYSRKRKVFVVWGYSFGAVSKLLTGLAYTWPLVLFARVIDRLGKGIRTAPRDSILLENSTPQNKGFIFGFHRAFDSLGAVFGPLVALLVLYTFKENMRLAFFIAFIPGVIAILLIVLFVKEKKEAVVEAPKKFVRLRLRGLDPRLQIFLLVSFLFSLGNSSDAFLLLNAKNIGLSTTLVVLAYVLYNISQTVFAAPLGSLADKLGAKNVFLGGLLVFSVVYLCFGLAHNPFWLWILFPIYGVYIAATDGVSKAYISEFIQKEESGSYFGAYYTLTAVGTFFASIVGGLLWSIVSPSATFYFGSALAFLSFIVLLISGGLKREQVR
;
A
#
# COMPACT_ATOMS: atom_id res chain seq x y z
N MET A 1 -11.92 -19.95 -24.52
CA MET A 1 -12.70 -18.73 -24.36
C MET A 1 -12.12 -17.68 -25.31
N PRO A 2 -12.90 -17.03 -26.19
CA PRO A 2 -12.36 -15.96 -27.02
C PRO A 2 -11.87 -14.83 -26.11
N LEU A 3 -10.65 -14.34 -26.34
CA LEU A 3 -10.09 -13.17 -25.67
C LEU A 3 -11.06 -12.01 -25.85
N LYS A 4 -11.82 -11.67 -24.80
CA LYS A 4 -12.72 -10.52 -24.81
C LYS A 4 -11.86 -9.29 -25.15
N LYS A 5 -12.22 -8.56 -26.20
CA LYS A 5 -11.48 -7.35 -26.59
C LYS A 5 -11.45 -6.39 -25.41
N VAL A 6 -10.26 -6.11 -24.88
CA VAL A 6 -10.05 -5.13 -23.82
C VAL A 6 -10.42 -3.75 -24.37
N PRO A 7 -11.32 -2.98 -23.72
CA PRO A 7 -11.63 -1.62 -24.17
C PRO A 7 -10.37 -0.75 -24.19
N ARG A 8 -10.25 0.14 -25.19
CA ARG A 8 -9.07 0.99 -25.36
C ARG A 8 -8.70 1.78 -24.09
N ASN A 9 -9.66 2.41 -23.43
CA ASN A 9 -9.42 3.15 -22.20
C ASN A 9 -8.85 2.25 -21.08
N VAL A 10 -9.33 1.01 -20.96
CA VAL A 10 -8.85 0.04 -19.96
C VAL A 10 -7.39 -0.33 -20.23
N PHE A 11 -7.06 -0.60 -21.50
CA PHE A 11 -5.68 -0.91 -21.89
C PHE A 11 -4.73 0.27 -21.61
N ILE A 12 -5.13 1.50 -22.00
CA ILE A 12 -4.32 2.70 -21.73
C ILE A 12 -4.16 2.94 -20.23
N LEU A 13 -5.23 2.82 -19.44
CA LEU A 13 -5.14 2.95 -17.97
C LEU A 13 -4.28 1.84 -17.34
N GLY A 14 -4.28 0.64 -17.91
CA GLY A 14 -3.33 -0.41 -17.53
C GLY A 14 -1.88 0.03 -17.73
N LEU A 15 -1.54 0.52 -18.93
CA LEU A 15 -0.19 1.06 -19.23
C LEU A 15 0.18 2.24 -18.32
N VAL A 16 -0.75 3.15 -18.08
CA VAL A 16 -0.56 4.27 -17.15
C VAL A 16 -0.20 3.77 -15.75
N SER A 17 -0.93 2.79 -15.26
CA SER A 17 -0.70 2.20 -13.95
C SER A 17 0.65 1.48 -13.90
N PHE A 18 0.98 0.71 -14.93
CA PHE A 18 2.29 0.08 -15.08
C PHE A 18 3.44 1.11 -14.96
N PHE A 19 3.44 2.15 -15.77
CA PHE A 19 4.52 3.15 -15.75
C PHE A 19 4.59 3.94 -14.44
N ASN A 20 3.44 4.21 -13.83
CA ASN A 20 3.43 4.89 -12.54
C ASN A 20 3.95 4.01 -11.40
N ASP A 21 3.51 2.74 -11.34
CA ASP A 21 3.94 1.84 -10.29
C ASP A 21 5.40 1.41 -10.51
N PHE A 22 5.82 1.26 -11.77
CA PHE A 22 7.23 1.15 -12.14
C PHE A 22 8.05 2.31 -11.54
N ALA A 23 7.62 3.57 -11.76
CA ALA A 23 8.30 4.75 -11.25
C ALA A 23 8.32 4.82 -9.71
N SER A 24 7.22 4.44 -9.05
CA SER A 24 7.08 4.53 -7.60
C SER A 24 7.85 3.44 -6.89
N GLU A 25 7.77 2.21 -7.38
CA GLU A 25 8.43 1.05 -6.80
C GLU A 25 9.94 1.03 -7.10
N MET A 26 10.38 1.69 -8.19
CA MET A 26 11.79 1.93 -8.46
C MET A 26 12.47 2.73 -7.34
N ILE A 27 11.78 3.69 -6.75
CA ILE A 27 12.37 4.57 -5.72
C ILE A 27 12.03 4.15 -4.28
N TYR A 28 10.95 3.41 -4.06
CA TYR A 28 10.45 3.10 -2.73
C TYR A 28 11.51 2.49 -1.79
N PRO A 29 12.28 1.45 -2.20
CA PRO A 29 13.31 0.88 -1.33
C PRO A 29 14.53 1.78 -1.15
N ILE A 30 14.73 2.78 -2.02
CA ILE A 30 15.90 3.67 -2.00
C ILE A 30 15.68 4.86 -1.06
N VAL A 31 14.44 5.38 -0.94
CA VAL A 31 14.13 6.60 -0.18
C VAL A 31 14.60 6.55 1.28
N PRO A 32 14.32 5.51 2.09
CA PRO A 32 14.78 5.47 3.48
C PRO A 32 16.31 5.41 3.59
N ILE A 33 16.98 4.73 2.65
CA ILE A 33 18.44 4.65 2.60
C ILE A 33 19.04 6.01 2.19
N PHE A 34 18.44 6.69 1.22
CA PHE A 34 18.84 8.04 0.81
C PHE A 34 18.73 9.04 1.96
N LEU A 35 17.63 8.99 2.73
CA LEU A 35 17.43 9.82 3.91
C LEU A 35 18.55 9.60 4.95
N THR A 36 18.93 8.36 5.24
CA THR A 36 19.98 8.06 6.22
C THR A 36 21.39 8.29 5.69
N SER A 37 21.71 7.72 4.51
CA SER A 37 23.09 7.64 4.04
C SER A 37 23.56 8.91 3.30
N VAL A 38 22.63 9.67 2.68
CA VAL A 38 22.95 10.87 1.90
C VAL A 38 22.54 12.16 2.60
N LEU A 39 21.35 12.17 3.20
CA LEU A 39 20.85 13.36 3.91
C LEU A 39 21.11 13.34 5.43
N HIS A 40 21.71 12.27 5.96
CA HIS A 40 22.05 12.09 7.36
C HIS A 40 20.86 12.35 8.31
N THR A 41 19.66 11.98 7.87
CA THR A 41 18.41 12.18 8.60
C THR A 41 18.29 11.16 9.72
N SER A 42 17.87 11.60 10.90
CA SER A 42 17.65 10.71 12.04
C SER A 42 16.45 9.78 11.80
N ILE A 43 16.52 8.57 12.37
CA ILE A 43 15.49 7.53 12.19
C ILE A 43 14.08 7.97 12.67
N PRO A 44 13.94 8.73 13.81
CA PRO A 44 12.63 9.25 14.21
C PRO A 44 11.98 10.16 13.15
N VAL A 45 12.79 10.99 12.47
CA VAL A 45 12.30 11.85 11.38
C VAL A 45 11.86 11.00 10.18
N ILE A 46 12.53 9.89 9.89
CA ILE A 46 12.10 8.97 8.83
C ILE A 46 10.76 8.33 9.20
N GLY A 47 10.60 7.89 10.44
CA GLY A 47 9.30 7.39 10.95
C GLY A 47 8.18 8.42 10.83
N PHE A 48 8.48 9.69 11.12
CA PHE A 48 7.54 10.81 10.95
C PHE A 48 7.19 11.04 9.45
N ILE A 49 8.18 11.01 8.56
CA ILE A 49 7.97 11.16 7.10
C ILE A 49 7.06 10.06 6.57
N GLU A 50 7.39 8.80 6.86
CA GLU A 50 6.63 7.64 6.36
C GLU A 50 5.23 7.57 6.97
N GLY A 51 5.10 7.80 8.28
CA GLY A 51 3.81 7.86 8.95
C GLY A 51 2.91 8.96 8.37
N THR A 52 3.45 10.17 8.18
CA THR A 52 2.72 11.29 7.57
C THR A 52 2.29 10.96 6.15
N ALA A 53 3.16 10.37 5.35
CA ALA A 53 2.86 9.95 3.99
C ALA A 53 1.67 8.99 3.96
N GLU A 54 1.64 7.98 4.81
CA GLU A 54 0.56 6.98 4.85
C GLU A 54 -0.77 7.58 5.34
N ALA A 55 -0.72 8.46 6.35
CA ALA A 55 -1.90 9.19 6.82
C ALA A 55 -2.50 10.07 5.71
N VAL A 56 -1.66 10.83 5.00
CA VAL A 56 -2.09 11.66 3.87
C VAL A 56 -2.72 10.84 2.77
N ALA A 57 -2.14 9.67 2.41
CA ALA A 57 -2.70 8.78 1.39
C ALA A 57 -4.13 8.34 1.74
N SER A 58 -4.35 7.98 2.99
CA SER A 58 -5.64 7.46 3.45
C SER A 58 -6.72 8.55 3.54
N ILE A 59 -6.39 9.71 4.12
CA ILE A 59 -7.30 10.85 4.22
C ILE A 59 -7.68 11.37 2.83
N SER A 60 -6.71 11.45 1.93
CA SER A 60 -6.92 11.95 0.57
C SER A 60 -7.84 11.04 -0.25
N LYS A 61 -7.73 9.72 -0.13
CA LYS A 61 -8.62 8.78 -0.82
C LYS A 61 -10.08 9.01 -0.45
N TYR A 62 -10.35 9.27 0.83
CA TYR A 62 -11.70 9.53 1.32
C TYR A 62 -12.26 10.86 0.78
N GLY A 63 -11.49 11.96 0.90
CA GLY A 63 -11.95 13.28 0.48
C GLY A 63 -12.12 13.44 -1.03
N PHE A 64 -11.13 13.02 -1.81
CA PHE A 64 -11.14 13.22 -3.27
C PHE A 64 -12.01 12.21 -4.02
N GLY A 65 -12.33 11.05 -3.43
CA GLY A 65 -13.30 10.12 -4.00
C GLY A 65 -14.65 10.79 -4.18
N THR A 66 -15.18 11.38 -3.11
CA THR A 66 -16.48 12.08 -3.13
C THR A 66 -16.47 13.34 -4.01
N PHE A 67 -15.36 14.10 -4.00
CA PHE A 67 -15.25 15.32 -4.81
C PHE A 67 -15.19 15.04 -6.32
N SER A 68 -14.54 13.95 -6.72
CA SER A 68 -14.49 13.56 -8.14
C SER A 68 -15.86 13.13 -8.69
N ASP A 69 -16.67 12.45 -7.86
CA ASP A 69 -18.02 12.05 -8.22
C ASP A 69 -18.94 13.27 -8.41
N TYR A 70 -18.72 14.32 -7.62
CA TYR A 70 -19.46 15.59 -7.77
C TYR A 70 -19.07 16.36 -9.03
N SER A 71 -17.76 16.47 -9.33
CA SER A 71 -17.24 17.33 -10.40
C SER A 71 -17.38 16.72 -11.81
N ARG A 72 -17.55 15.40 -11.93
CA ARG A 72 -17.64 14.60 -13.19
C ARG A 72 -16.47 14.77 -14.17
N LYS A 73 -15.41 15.46 -13.79
CA LYS A 73 -14.20 15.64 -14.60
C LYS A 73 -13.11 14.64 -14.19
N ARG A 74 -13.40 13.35 -14.28
CA ARG A 74 -12.54 12.27 -13.76
C ARG A 74 -11.14 12.28 -14.34
N LYS A 75 -11.01 12.53 -15.65
CA LYS A 75 -9.72 12.59 -16.36
C LYS A 75 -8.79 13.67 -15.74
N VAL A 76 -9.33 14.83 -15.39
CA VAL A 76 -8.54 15.93 -14.79
C VAL A 76 -7.93 15.53 -13.47
N PHE A 77 -8.69 14.87 -12.57
CA PHE A 77 -8.19 14.36 -11.29
C PHE A 77 -7.12 13.28 -11.49
N VAL A 78 -7.33 12.40 -12.49
CA VAL A 78 -6.35 11.36 -12.83
C VAL A 78 -5.05 11.99 -13.30
N VAL A 79 -5.10 13.01 -14.19
CA VAL A 79 -3.92 13.74 -14.66
C VAL A 79 -3.18 14.41 -13.49
N TRP A 80 -3.88 15.19 -12.65
CA TRP A 80 -3.26 15.84 -11.49
C TRP A 80 -2.63 14.84 -10.53
N GLY A 81 -3.33 13.73 -10.23
CA GLY A 81 -2.83 12.71 -9.32
C GLY A 81 -1.53 12.06 -9.81
N TYR A 82 -1.43 11.75 -11.10
CA TYR A 82 -0.19 11.19 -11.68
C TYR A 82 0.90 12.26 -11.83
N SER A 83 0.54 13.52 -12.11
CA SER A 83 1.50 14.64 -12.16
C SER A 83 2.17 14.86 -10.81
N PHE A 84 1.41 14.83 -9.71
CA PHE A 84 1.97 14.91 -8.36
C PHE A 84 2.93 13.76 -8.07
N GLY A 85 2.59 12.54 -8.50
CA GLY A 85 3.48 11.39 -8.39
C GLY A 85 4.77 11.53 -9.19
N ALA A 86 4.74 12.09 -10.40
CA ALA A 86 5.94 12.33 -11.19
C ALA A 86 6.81 13.45 -10.57
N VAL A 87 6.21 14.60 -10.24
CA VAL A 87 6.91 15.74 -9.64
C VAL A 87 7.59 15.36 -8.33
N SER A 88 6.96 14.51 -7.52
CA SER A 88 7.54 14.05 -6.24
C SER A 88 8.91 13.37 -6.43
N LYS A 89 9.09 12.61 -7.50
CA LYS A 89 10.33 11.90 -7.81
C LYS A 89 11.46 12.88 -8.16
N LEU A 90 11.13 13.89 -8.97
CA LEU A 90 12.05 14.98 -9.29
C LEU A 90 12.45 15.75 -8.01
N LEU A 91 11.48 16.13 -7.17
CA LEU A 91 11.75 16.83 -5.91
C LEU A 91 12.62 15.98 -4.96
N THR A 92 12.38 14.68 -4.88
CA THR A 92 13.21 13.78 -4.07
C THR A 92 14.64 13.73 -4.58
N GLY A 93 14.86 13.67 -5.91
CA GLY A 93 16.20 13.71 -6.52
C GLY A 93 16.95 15.01 -6.28
N LEU A 94 16.23 16.14 -6.23
CA LEU A 94 16.76 17.47 -5.95
C LEU A 94 16.92 17.78 -4.45
N ALA A 95 16.49 16.88 -3.56
CA ALA A 95 16.50 17.15 -2.12
C ALA A 95 17.92 17.15 -1.55
N TYR A 96 18.26 18.21 -0.83
CA TYR A 96 19.46 18.34 0.01
C TYR A 96 19.16 18.26 1.49
N THR A 97 17.86 18.34 1.86
CA THR A 97 17.41 18.26 3.24
C THR A 97 16.12 17.44 3.32
N TRP A 98 15.88 16.81 4.46
CA TRP A 98 14.72 15.96 4.68
C TRP A 98 13.34 16.66 4.54
N PRO A 99 13.16 17.97 4.87
CA PRO A 99 11.86 18.61 4.68
C PRO A 99 11.39 18.61 3.22
N LEU A 100 12.30 18.70 2.25
CA LEU A 100 11.94 18.61 0.85
C LEU A 100 11.51 17.19 0.46
N VAL A 101 12.13 16.16 1.07
CA VAL A 101 11.69 14.77 0.89
C VAL A 101 10.31 14.55 1.51
N LEU A 102 10.05 15.09 2.72
CA LEU A 102 8.72 15.05 3.34
C LEU A 102 7.67 15.69 2.42
N PHE A 103 7.94 16.87 1.90
CA PHE A 103 7.04 17.56 0.97
C PHE A 103 6.79 16.73 -0.30
N ALA A 104 7.84 16.16 -0.89
CA ALA A 104 7.74 15.27 -2.05
C ALA A 104 6.88 14.03 -1.74
N ARG A 105 7.07 13.39 -0.58
CA ARG A 105 6.27 12.23 -0.14
C ARG A 105 4.80 12.60 0.08
N VAL A 106 4.53 13.75 0.71
CA VAL A 106 3.16 14.26 0.89
C VAL A 106 2.47 14.49 -0.45
N ILE A 107 3.15 15.15 -1.41
CA ILE A 107 2.62 15.36 -2.77
C ILE A 107 2.35 14.03 -3.47
N ASP A 108 3.26 13.06 -3.41
CA ASP A 108 3.06 11.74 -4.00
C ASP A 108 1.81 11.05 -3.45
N ARG A 109 1.64 11.06 -2.13
CA ARG A 109 0.53 10.43 -1.44
C ARG A 109 -0.81 11.15 -1.67
N LEU A 110 -0.81 12.48 -1.71
CA LEU A 110 -1.94 13.27 -2.19
C LEU A 110 -2.33 12.86 -3.62
N GLY A 111 -1.35 12.79 -4.52
CA GLY A 111 -1.56 12.35 -5.89
C GLY A 111 -2.20 10.96 -5.97
N LYS A 112 -1.75 10.02 -5.14
CA LYS A 112 -2.36 8.67 -5.04
C LYS A 112 -3.83 8.74 -4.59
N GLY A 113 -4.12 9.58 -3.59
CA GLY A 113 -5.49 9.80 -3.12
C GLY A 113 -6.42 10.39 -4.18
N ILE A 114 -5.93 11.44 -4.87
CA ILE A 114 -6.69 12.16 -5.90
C ILE A 114 -7.04 11.27 -7.09
N ARG A 115 -6.12 10.40 -7.55
CA ARG A 115 -6.30 9.62 -8.79
C ARG A 115 -7.06 8.32 -8.63
N THR A 116 -7.02 7.68 -7.45
CA THR A 116 -7.46 6.28 -7.28
C THR A 116 -8.94 6.11 -7.61
N ALA A 117 -9.83 6.84 -6.94
CA ALA A 117 -11.28 6.72 -7.17
C ALA A 117 -11.72 7.17 -8.58
N PRO A 118 -11.26 8.32 -9.13
CA PRO A 118 -11.59 8.71 -10.50
C PRO A 118 -11.13 7.70 -11.55
N ARG A 119 -9.92 7.13 -11.40
CA ARG A 119 -9.41 6.09 -12.30
C ARG A 119 -10.30 4.85 -12.27
N ASP A 120 -10.63 4.38 -11.08
CA ASP A 120 -11.45 3.18 -10.89
C ASP A 120 -12.86 3.39 -11.45
N SER A 121 -13.39 4.61 -11.36
CA SER A 121 -14.64 5.00 -12.00
C SER A 121 -14.58 4.93 -13.53
N ILE A 122 -13.47 5.40 -14.15
CA ILE A 122 -13.30 5.28 -15.61
C ILE A 122 -13.20 3.80 -16.03
N LEU A 123 -12.54 2.94 -15.24
CA LEU A 123 -12.50 1.50 -15.50
C LEU A 123 -13.90 0.89 -15.44
N LEU A 124 -14.69 1.27 -14.43
CA LEU A 124 -16.05 0.79 -14.23
C LEU A 124 -16.97 1.19 -15.42
N GLU A 125 -16.89 2.44 -15.91
CA GLU A 125 -17.64 2.92 -17.07
C GLU A 125 -17.34 2.16 -18.38
N ASN A 126 -16.16 1.56 -18.46
CA ASN A 126 -15.74 0.74 -19.60
C ASN A 126 -15.94 -0.76 -19.33
N SER A 127 -16.64 -1.13 -18.26
CA SER A 127 -16.98 -2.51 -17.89
C SER A 127 -18.47 -2.81 -18.06
N THR A 128 -18.80 -4.09 -18.10
CA THR A 128 -20.17 -4.62 -18.02
C THR A 128 -20.27 -5.52 -16.78
N PRO A 129 -21.48 -5.83 -16.28
CA PRO A 129 -21.64 -6.76 -15.16
C PRO A 129 -20.92 -8.10 -15.36
N GLN A 130 -20.79 -8.57 -16.62
CA GLN A 130 -20.20 -9.86 -16.98
C GLN A 130 -18.67 -9.82 -17.09
N ASN A 131 -18.05 -8.64 -17.25
CA ASN A 131 -16.60 -8.53 -17.45
C ASN A 131 -15.89 -7.62 -16.42
N LYS A 132 -16.61 -7.09 -15.43
CA LYS A 132 -16.07 -6.18 -14.42
C LYS A 132 -14.83 -6.76 -13.71
N GLY A 133 -14.93 -8.00 -13.23
CA GLY A 133 -13.80 -8.67 -12.57
C GLY A 133 -12.57 -8.80 -13.48
N PHE A 134 -12.78 -9.15 -14.77
CA PHE A 134 -11.71 -9.20 -15.76
C PHE A 134 -11.03 -7.84 -15.97
N ILE A 135 -11.79 -6.75 -16.07
CA ILE A 135 -11.25 -5.40 -16.32
C ILE A 135 -10.41 -4.93 -15.14
N PHE A 136 -10.90 -5.09 -13.90
CA PHE A 136 -10.12 -4.73 -12.71
C PHE A 136 -8.91 -5.65 -12.51
N GLY A 137 -9.05 -6.95 -12.77
CA GLY A 137 -7.95 -7.90 -12.74
C GLY A 137 -6.87 -7.60 -13.78
N PHE A 138 -7.28 -7.24 -15.01
CA PHE A 138 -6.36 -6.82 -16.07
C PHE A 138 -5.56 -5.57 -15.66
N HIS A 139 -6.25 -4.55 -15.12
CA HIS A 139 -5.59 -3.35 -14.62
C HIS A 139 -4.61 -3.69 -13.48
N ARG A 140 -5.01 -4.54 -12.52
CA ARG A 140 -4.16 -4.96 -11.40
C ARG A 140 -2.92 -5.72 -11.87
N ALA A 141 -3.03 -6.51 -12.94
CA ALA A 141 -1.87 -7.19 -13.52
C ALA A 141 -0.81 -6.20 -14.01
N PHE A 142 -1.20 -5.08 -14.61
CA PHE A 142 -0.27 -4.02 -15.01
C PHE A 142 0.36 -3.31 -13.79
N ASP A 143 -0.41 -3.04 -12.72
CA ASP A 143 0.15 -2.55 -11.45
C ASP A 143 1.25 -3.49 -10.95
N SER A 144 0.95 -4.79 -10.87
CA SER A 144 1.89 -5.80 -10.39
C SER A 144 3.14 -5.92 -11.27
N LEU A 145 3.00 -5.83 -12.60
CA LEU A 145 4.15 -5.79 -13.51
C LEU A 145 5.04 -4.57 -13.24
N GLY A 146 4.43 -3.38 -13.06
CA GLY A 146 5.17 -2.17 -12.68
C GLY A 146 5.94 -2.35 -11.37
N ALA A 147 5.29 -2.95 -10.37
CA ALA A 147 5.89 -3.19 -9.05
C ALA A 147 7.07 -4.20 -9.09
N VAL A 148 7.09 -5.12 -10.05
CA VAL A 148 8.24 -6.03 -10.26
C VAL A 148 9.36 -5.37 -11.05
N PHE A 149 9.02 -4.74 -12.18
CA PHE A 149 10.05 -4.17 -13.07
C PHE A 149 10.70 -2.89 -12.52
N GLY A 150 9.99 -2.07 -11.75
CA GLY A 150 10.53 -0.86 -11.14
C GLY A 150 11.78 -1.11 -10.30
N PRO A 151 11.71 -1.95 -9.25
CA PRO A 151 12.87 -2.26 -8.42
C PRO A 151 14.00 -2.99 -9.18
N LEU A 152 13.69 -3.78 -10.21
CA LEU A 152 14.72 -4.41 -11.06
C LEU A 152 15.53 -3.38 -11.86
N VAL A 153 14.87 -2.33 -12.39
CA VAL A 153 15.58 -1.23 -13.05
C VAL A 153 16.33 -0.38 -12.02
N ALA A 154 15.79 -0.18 -10.82
CA ALA A 154 16.53 0.44 -9.73
C ALA A 154 17.83 -0.30 -9.42
N LEU A 155 17.78 -1.63 -9.33
CA LEU A 155 18.96 -2.49 -9.16
C LEU A 155 19.99 -2.25 -10.25
N LEU A 156 19.56 -2.25 -11.52
CA LEU A 156 20.44 -2.02 -12.64
C LEU A 156 21.11 -0.64 -12.57
N VAL A 157 20.34 0.41 -12.25
CA VAL A 157 20.86 1.78 -12.11
C VAL A 157 21.86 1.87 -10.95
N LEU A 158 21.54 1.34 -9.78
CA LEU A 158 22.45 1.37 -8.62
C LEU A 158 23.73 0.58 -8.88
N TYR A 159 23.62 -0.59 -9.50
CA TYR A 159 24.79 -1.40 -9.86
C TYR A 159 25.69 -0.69 -10.88
N THR A 160 25.11 -0.15 -11.96
CA THR A 160 25.85 0.47 -13.05
C THR A 160 26.48 1.80 -12.65
N PHE A 161 25.78 2.60 -11.85
CA PHE A 161 26.18 3.97 -11.49
C PHE A 161 26.67 4.08 -10.03
N LYS A 162 27.27 3.03 -9.49
CA LYS A 162 27.96 3.00 -8.17
C LYS A 162 27.07 3.55 -7.05
N GLU A 163 25.86 3.01 -6.93
CA GLU A 163 24.86 3.39 -5.91
C GLU A 163 24.41 4.87 -5.96
N ASN A 164 24.45 5.52 -7.11
CA ASN A 164 23.95 6.88 -7.27
C ASN A 164 22.44 6.95 -7.16
N MET A 165 21.93 7.13 -5.93
CA MET A 165 20.50 7.14 -5.63
C MET A 165 19.76 8.32 -6.28
N ARG A 166 20.43 9.50 -6.43
CA ARG A 166 19.80 10.67 -7.07
C ARG A 166 19.48 10.39 -8.53
N LEU A 167 20.38 9.71 -9.22
CA LEU A 167 20.15 9.30 -10.60
C LEU A 167 18.94 8.38 -10.73
N ALA A 168 18.76 7.45 -9.78
CA ALA A 168 17.59 6.59 -9.76
C ALA A 168 16.27 7.39 -9.64
N PHE A 169 16.24 8.46 -8.84
CA PHE A 169 15.07 9.35 -8.72
C PHE A 169 14.78 10.10 -10.01
N PHE A 170 15.81 10.62 -10.69
CA PHE A 170 15.65 11.30 -11.98
C PHE A 170 15.21 10.35 -13.09
N ILE A 171 15.73 9.13 -13.12
CA ILE A 171 15.29 8.11 -14.09
C ILE A 171 13.83 7.71 -13.80
N ALA A 172 13.43 7.56 -12.54
CA ALA A 172 12.06 7.23 -12.17
C ALA A 172 11.05 8.34 -12.55
N PHE A 173 11.47 9.57 -12.75
CA PHE A 173 10.63 10.65 -13.27
C PHE A 173 10.15 10.36 -14.70
N ILE A 174 10.99 9.73 -15.54
CA ILE A 174 10.69 9.48 -16.96
C ILE A 174 9.42 8.63 -17.14
N PRO A 175 9.30 7.42 -16.56
CA PRO A 175 8.06 6.65 -16.69
C PRO A 175 6.85 7.36 -16.04
N GLY A 176 7.04 8.18 -15.01
CA GLY A 176 6.00 9.04 -14.48
C GLY A 176 5.45 10.02 -15.52
N VAL A 177 6.32 10.67 -16.29
CA VAL A 177 5.94 11.56 -17.41
C VAL A 177 5.24 10.78 -18.53
N ILE A 178 5.74 9.59 -18.87
CA ILE A 178 5.11 8.72 -19.88
C ILE A 178 3.65 8.40 -19.45
N ALA A 179 3.43 8.07 -18.18
CA ALA A 179 2.09 7.81 -17.65
C ALA A 179 1.16 9.02 -17.85
N ILE A 180 1.62 10.24 -17.58
CA ILE A 180 0.85 11.47 -17.77
C ILE A 180 0.51 11.69 -19.25
N LEU A 181 1.50 11.56 -20.14
CA LEU A 181 1.30 11.71 -21.58
C LEU A 181 0.30 10.70 -22.13
N LEU A 182 0.35 9.44 -21.68
CA LEU A 182 -0.65 8.43 -22.07
C LEU A 182 -2.06 8.82 -21.67
N ILE A 183 -2.27 9.39 -20.48
CA ILE A 183 -3.58 9.85 -20.04
C ILE A 183 -4.07 11.03 -20.91
N VAL A 184 -3.21 12.05 -21.03
CA VAL A 184 -3.59 13.29 -21.73
C VAL A 184 -3.95 13.02 -23.18
N LEU A 185 -3.14 12.21 -23.87
CA LEU A 185 -3.27 11.98 -25.30
C LEU A 185 -4.30 10.89 -25.67
N PHE A 186 -4.42 9.85 -24.85
CA PHE A 186 -5.14 8.64 -25.29
C PHE A 186 -6.38 8.28 -24.48
N VAL A 187 -6.53 8.73 -23.21
CA VAL A 187 -7.73 8.46 -22.43
C VAL A 187 -8.85 9.41 -22.87
N LYS A 188 -9.96 8.85 -23.29
CA LYS A 188 -11.17 9.60 -23.66
C LYS A 188 -12.19 9.51 -22.53
N GLU A 189 -12.65 10.65 -22.04
CA GLU A 189 -13.74 10.74 -21.07
C GLU A 189 -15.08 10.68 -21.80
N LYS A 190 -15.98 9.81 -21.36
CA LYS A 190 -17.33 9.78 -21.85
C LYS A 190 -18.10 10.94 -21.21
N LYS A 191 -18.76 11.76 -22.02
CA LYS A 191 -19.72 12.74 -21.52
C LYS A 191 -20.97 11.98 -21.06
N GLU A 192 -21.12 11.72 -19.78
CA GLU A 192 -22.33 11.10 -19.25
C GLU A 192 -23.46 12.11 -19.06
N ALA A 193 -24.69 11.65 -19.36
CA ALA A 193 -25.93 12.33 -19.00
C ALA A 193 -26.02 12.38 -17.44
N VAL A 194 -26.72 13.42 -16.97
CA VAL A 194 -26.87 13.75 -15.55
C VAL A 194 -27.53 12.59 -14.77
N VAL A 195 -26.73 11.71 -14.15
CA VAL A 195 -27.23 10.83 -13.09
C VAL A 195 -27.12 11.61 -11.79
N GLU A 196 -28.18 11.66 -11.01
CA GLU A 196 -28.19 12.34 -9.69
C GLU A 196 -27.04 11.87 -8.80
N ALA A 197 -26.31 12.81 -8.19
CA ALA A 197 -25.26 12.50 -7.24
C ALA A 197 -25.82 11.62 -6.10
N PRO A 198 -25.02 10.69 -5.56
CA PRO A 198 -25.47 9.86 -4.44
C PRO A 198 -25.89 10.76 -3.28
N LYS A 199 -27.15 10.71 -2.91
CA LYS A 199 -27.84 11.68 -2.04
C LYS A 199 -27.45 11.65 -0.57
N LYS A 200 -26.61 10.71 -0.08
CA LYS A 200 -26.28 10.69 1.36
C LYS A 200 -24.87 10.14 1.62
N PHE A 201 -24.09 10.92 2.36
CA PHE A 201 -23.01 10.40 3.18
C PHE A 201 -23.61 9.38 4.17
N VAL A 202 -23.31 8.11 4.02
CA VAL A 202 -23.63 7.13 5.04
C VAL A 202 -22.72 7.41 6.24
N ARG A 203 -23.24 8.09 7.25
CA ARG A 203 -22.51 8.28 8.52
C ARG A 203 -22.34 6.89 9.14
N LEU A 204 -21.09 6.47 9.27
CA LEU A 204 -20.77 5.24 9.98
C LEU A 204 -21.29 5.35 11.42
N ARG A 205 -22.35 4.60 11.73
CA ARG A 205 -22.82 4.47 13.11
C ARG A 205 -22.09 3.28 13.71
N LEU A 206 -21.11 3.53 14.58
CA LEU A 206 -20.42 2.48 15.34
C LEU A 206 -21.38 1.74 16.29
N ARG A 207 -22.46 2.42 16.73
CA ARG A 207 -23.56 1.80 17.48
C ARG A 207 -24.44 0.97 16.52
N GLY A 208 -24.49 -0.34 16.76
CA GLY A 208 -25.29 -1.29 15.96
C GLY A 208 -24.48 -2.13 14.95
N LEU A 209 -23.15 -2.03 14.94
CA LEU A 209 -22.28 -2.95 14.20
C LEU A 209 -22.33 -4.36 14.83
N ASP A 210 -22.21 -5.39 13.98
CA ASP A 210 -21.98 -6.77 14.45
C ASP A 210 -20.75 -6.78 15.40
N PRO A 211 -20.88 -7.35 16.62
CA PRO A 211 -19.78 -7.39 17.59
C PRO A 211 -18.49 -8.00 17.02
N ARG A 212 -18.59 -8.94 16.10
CA ARG A 212 -17.43 -9.55 15.42
C ARG A 212 -16.69 -8.55 14.53
N LEU A 213 -17.43 -7.69 13.83
CA LEU A 213 -16.84 -6.61 13.03
C LEU A 213 -16.20 -5.56 13.93
N GLN A 214 -16.82 -5.21 15.07
CA GLN A 214 -16.22 -4.28 16.04
C GLN A 214 -14.89 -4.81 16.57
N ILE A 215 -14.84 -6.09 16.95
CA ILE A 215 -13.60 -6.74 17.41
C ILE A 215 -12.56 -6.78 16.29
N PHE A 216 -12.97 -7.10 15.07
CA PHE A 216 -12.04 -7.10 13.93
C PHE A 216 -11.43 -5.71 13.66
N LEU A 217 -12.24 -4.65 13.75
CA LEU A 217 -11.74 -3.27 13.63
C LEU A 217 -10.78 -2.92 14.76
N LEU A 218 -11.09 -3.31 16.00
CA LEU A 218 -10.20 -3.12 17.16
C LEU A 218 -8.88 -3.87 16.97
N VAL A 219 -8.92 -5.15 16.57
CA VAL A 219 -7.75 -5.97 16.31
C VAL A 219 -6.92 -5.40 15.18
N SER A 220 -7.56 -4.94 14.10
CA SER A 220 -6.87 -4.29 12.98
C SER A 220 -6.18 -3.00 13.39
N PHE A 221 -6.77 -2.23 14.30
CA PHE A 221 -6.16 -1.03 14.86
C PHE A 221 -4.95 -1.39 15.76
N LEU A 222 -5.10 -2.34 16.68
CA LEU A 222 -4.01 -2.81 17.53
C LEU A 222 -2.84 -3.35 16.68
N PHE A 223 -3.16 -4.14 15.66
CA PHE A 223 -2.15 -4.63 14.73
C PHE A 223 -1.45 -3.49 13.99
N SER A 224 -2.21 -2.49 13.51
CA SER A 224 -1.64 -1.35 12.78
C SER A 224 -0.72 -0.49 13.65
N LEU A 225 -0.94 -0.44 14.97
CA LEU A 225 -0.02 0.20 15.93
C LEU A 225 1.34 -0.53 16.06
N GLY A 226 1.40 -1.81 15.70
CA GLY A 226 2.64 -2.59 15.63
C GLY A 226 3.25 -2.68 14.22
N ASN A 227 2.44 -2.41 13.19
CA ASN A 227 2.84 -2.49 11.80
C ASN A 227 3.42 -1.16 11.31
N SER A 228 4.69 -0.91 11.66
CA SER A 228 5.43 0.27 11.21
C SER A 228 5.76 0.18 9.71
N SER A 229 6.18 1.31 9.11
CA SER A 229 6.57 1.37 7.69
C SER A 229 7.63 0.32 7.33
N ASP A 230 7.50 -0.29 6.16
CA ASP A 230 8.50 -1.20 5.56
C ASP A 230 9.88 -0.56 5.43
N ALA A 231 9.97 0.78 5.51
CA ALA A 231 11.23 1.51 5.55
C ALA A 231 12.17 1.00 6.66
N PHE A 232 11.62 0.61 7.82
CA PHE A 232 12.43 0.07 8.92
C PHE A 232 13.03 -1.30 8.61
N LEU A 233 12.35 -2.14 7.83
CA LEU A 233 12.90 -3.42 7.35
C LEU A 233 14.11 -3.18 6.44
N LEU A 234 13.98 -2.23 5.51
CA LEU A 234 15.04 -1.86 4.57
C LEU A 234 16.25 -1.22 5.29
N LEU A 235 15.99 -0.35 6.26
CA LEU A 235 17.00 0.25 7.09
C LEU A 235 17.72 -0.80 7.98
N ASN A 236 16.98 -1.77 8.52
CA ASN A 236 17.56 -2.85 9.29
C ASN A 236 18.45 -3.74 8.41
N ALA A 237 18.02 -4.04 7.21
CA ALA A 237 18.84 -4.80 6.25
C ALA A 237 20.15 -4.08 5.93
N LYS A 238 20.10 -2.75 5.76
CA LYS A 238 21.30 -1.92 5.60
C LYS A 238 22.16 -1.91 6.85
N ASN A 239 21.56 -1.80 8.03
CA ASN A 239 22.27 -1.79 9.34
C ASN A 239 22.97 -3.12 9.63
N ILE A 240 22.40 -4.26 9.22
CA ILE A 240 23.00 -5.60 9.35
C ILE A 240 24.13 -5.84 8.33
N GLY A 241 24.31 -4.95 7.33
CA GLY A 241 25.47 -4.95 6.44
C GLY A 241 25.17 -5.27 4.97
N LEU A 242 23.90 -5.30 4.53
CA LEU A 242 23.61 -5.39 3.09
C LEU A 242 23.98 -4.08 2.37
N SER A 243 24.55 -4.18 1.17
CA SER A 243 24.68 -3.04 0.28
C SER A 243 23.30 -2.52 -0.15
N THR A 244 23.19 -1.27 -0.60
CA THR A 244 21.93 -0.71 -1.07
C THR A 244 21.31 -1.56 -2.19
N THR A 245 22.14 -2.04 -3.10
CA THR A 245 21.71 -2.95 -4.17
C THR A 245 21.10 -4.24 -3.64
N LEU A 246 21.70 -4.87 -2.62
CA LEU A 246 21.20 -6.09 -2.01
C LEU A 246 19.93 -5.85 -1.19
N VAL A 247 19.76 -4.69 -0.56
CA VAL A 247 18.51 -4.30 0.10
C VAL A 247 17.38 -4.19 -0.92
N VAL A 248 17.62 -3.58 -2.09
CA VAL A 248 16.63 -3.50 -3.17
C VAL A 248 16.29 -4.90 -3.69
N LEU A 249 17.27 -5.80 -3.81
CA LEU A 249 17.02 -7.20 -4.21
C LEU A 249 16.15 -7.95 -3.18
N ALA A 250 16.41 -7.77 -1.89
CA ALA A 250 15.57 -8.36 -0.83
C ALA A 250 14.13 -7.84 -0.89
N TYR A 251 13.95 -6.54 -1.20
CA TYR A 251 12.65 -5.94 -1.45
C TYR A 251 11.94 -6.56 -2.68
N VAL A 252 12.65 -6.82 -3.76
CA VAL A 252 12.10 -7.54 -4.93
C VAL A 252 11.59 -8.92 -4.55
N LEU A 253 12.36 -9.68 -3.77
CA LEU A 253 11.96 -11.01 -3.32
C LEU A 253 10.69 -10.98 -2.46
N TYR A 254 10.57 -10.00 -1.58
CA TYR A 254 9.37 -9.74 -0.81
C TYR A 254 8.14 -9.50 -1.71
N ASN A 255 8.26 -8.62 -2.70
CA ASN A 255 7.16 -8.31 -3.62
C ASN A 255 6.78 -9.51 -4.51
N ILE A 256 7.75 -10.30 -4.97
CA ILE A 256 7.50 -11.54 -5.71
C ILE A 256 6.73 -12.52 -4.83
N SER A 257 7.17 -12.72 -3.60
CA SER A 257 6.50 -13.61 -2.65
C SER A 257 5.06 -13.17 -2.39
N GLN A 258 4.84 -11.89 -2.09
CA GLN A 258 3.49 -11.33 -1.92
C GLN A 258 2.60 -11.61 -3.14
N THR A 259 3.11 -11.38 -4.35
CA THR A 259 2.37 -11.55 -5.60
C THR A 259 2.01 -13.01 -5.83
N VAL A 260 2.95 -13.93 -5.66
CA VAL A 260 2.77 -15.38 -5.86
C VAL A 260 1.77 -15.95 -4.87
N PHE A 261 1.82 -15.54 -3.61
CA PHE A 261 0.97 -16.09 -2.56
C PHE A 261 -0.40 -15.39 -2.43
N ALA A 262 -0.62 -14.23 -3.05
CA ALA A 262 -1.88 -13.48 -2.93
C ALA A 262 -3.10 -14.30 -3.39
N ALA A 263 -3.07 -14.90 -4.57
CA ALA A 263 -4.18 -15.70 -5.08
C ALA A 263 -4.38 -17.03 -4.32
N PRO A 264 -3.33 -17.83 -4.01
CA PRO A 264 -3.47 -19.03 -3.19
C PRO A 264 -4.06 -18.75 -1.80
N LEU A 265 -3.59 -17.70 -1.10
CA LEU A 265 -4.09 -17.36 0.23
C LEU A 265 -5.50 -16.75 0.20
N GLY A 266 -5.85 -15.99 -0.84
CA GLY A 266 -7.23 -15.57 -1.10
C GLY A 266 -8.16 -16.78 -1.29
N SER A 267 -7.76 -17.75 -2.11
CA SER A 267 -8.51 -18.99 -2.31
C SER A 267 -8.59 -19.86 -1.04
N LEU A 268 -7.56 -19.82 -0.20
CA LEU A 268 -7.57 -20.49 1.10
C LEU A 268 -8.56 -19.80 2.06
N ALA A 269 -8.68 -18.47 1.99
CA ALA A 269 -9.64 -17.70 2.76
C ALA A 269 -11.09 -18.06 2.39
N ASP A 270 -11.37 -18.33 1.10
CA ASP A 270 -12.67 -18.80 0.65
C ASP A 270 -13.03 -20.18 1.24
N LYS A 271 -12.02 -21.05 1.47
CA LYS A 271 -12.22 -22.42 1.97
C LYS A 271 -12.24 -22.51 3.51
N LEU A 272 -11.30 -21.87 4.18
CA LEU A 272 -11.11 -21.94 5.63
C LEU A 272 -11.81 -20.80 6.39
N GLY A 273 -12.36 -19.81 5.66
CA GLY A 273 -12.87 -18.56 6.19
C GLY A 273 -11.80 -17.48 6.31
N ALA A 274 -12.16 -16.25 5.94
CA ALA A 274 -11.25 -15.11 5.91
C ALA A 274 -10.61 -14.81 7.28
N LYS A 275 -11.35 -15.00 8.39
CA LYS A 275 -10.85 -14.86 9.76
C LYS A 275 -9.62 -15.72 10.04
N ASN A 276 -9.67 -17.01 9.67
CA ASN A 276 -8.62 -17.98 10.00
C ASN A 276 -7.32 -17.69 9.21
N VAL A 277 -7.44 -17.29 7.94
CA VAL A 277 -6.28 -16.92 7.13
C VAL A 277 -5.67 -15.61 7.64
N PHE A 278 -6.49 -14.64 8.03
CA PHE A 278 -6.04 -13.40 8.65
C PHE A 278 -5.31 -13.66 9.99
N LEU A 279 -5.83 -14.54 10.83
CA LEU A 279 -5.15 -15.01 12.05
C LEU A 279 -3.77 -15.60 11.74
N GLY A 280 -3.69 -16.47 10.73
CA GLY A 280 -2.41 -17.00 10.26
C GLY A 280 -1.44 -15.90 9.83
N GLY A 281 -1.95 -14.88 9.12
CA GLY A 281 -1.19 -13.69 8.72
C GLY A 281 -0.62 -12.91 9.91
N LEU A 282 -1.43 -12.67 10.96
CA LEU A 282 -0.99 -12.00 12.19
C LEU A 282 0.13 -12.78 12.90
N LEU A 283 -0.01 -14.11 12.96
CA LEU A 283 1.01 -14.97 13.58
C LEU A 283 2.31 -14.95 12.76
N VAL A 284 2.23 -15.07 11.44
CA VAL A 284 3.39 -14.99 10.54
C VAL A 284 4.10 -13.65 10.72
N PHE A 285 3.36 -12.53 10.72
CA PHE A 285 3.95 -11.21 10.97
C PHE A 285 4.66 -11.15 12.32
N SER A 286 4.01 -11.60 13.40
CA SER A 286 4.60 -11.57 14.75
C SER A 286 5.91 -12.34 14.79
N VAL A 287 5.96 -13.56 14.26
CA VAL A 287 7.16 -14.38 14.22
C VAL A 287 8.25 -13.74 13.35
N VAL A 288 7.90 -13.27 12.16
CA VAL A 288 8.86 -12.65 11.24
C VAL A 288 9.45 -11.37 11.82
N TYR A 289 8.63 -10.51 12.43
CA TYR A 289 9.12 -9.31 13.10
C TYR A 289 10.04 -9.65 14.28
N LEU A 290 9.68 -10.65 15.08
CA LEU A 290 10.57 -11.14 16.12
C LEU A 290 11.92 -11.58 15.54
N CYS A 291 11.90 -12.35 14.46
CA CYS A 291 13.11 -12.82 13.78
C CYS A 291 13.92 -11.66 13.17
N PHE A 292 13.29 -10.62 12.62
CA PHE A 292 14.01 -9.41 12.17
C PHE A 292 14.72 -8.71 13.33
N GLY A 293 14.11 -8.67 14.52
CA GLY A 293 14.74 -8.12 15.72
C GLY A 293 15.93 -8.94 16.25
N LEU A 294 15.90 -10.26 16.02
CA LEU A 294 16.94 -11.20 16.41
C LEU A 294 18.04 -11.40 15.35
N ALA A 295 17.79 -10.97 14.11
CA ALA A 295 18.71 -11.19 13.00
C ALA A 295 19.93 -10.29 13.10
N HIS A 296 21.12 -10.90 13.26
CA HIS A 296 22.43 -10.24 13.24
C HIS A 296 23.25 -10.61 12.00
N ASN A 297 22.84 -11.63 11.25
CA ASN A 297 23.52 -12.09 10.05
C ASN A 297 22.67 -11.80 8.81
N PRO A 298 23.25 -11.15 7.76
CA PRO A 298 22.54 -10.85 6.50
C PRO A 298 21.89 -12.04 5.83
N PHE A 299 22.39 -13.26 6.05
CA PHE A 299 21.82 -14.48 5.47
C PHE A 299 20.33 -14.66 5.82
N TRP A 300 19.93 -14.38 7.06
CA TRP A 300 18.54 -14.54 7.50
C TRP A 300 17.57 -13.63 6.76
N LEU A 301 18.02 -12.49 6.26
CA LEU A 301 17.19 -11.53 5.56
C LEU A 301 16.63 -12.12 4.25
N TRP A 302 17.40 -12.99 3.58
CA TRP A 302 16.96 -13.67 2.35
C TRP A 302 15.80 -14.65 2.57
N ILE A 303 15.59 -15.09 3.80
CA ILE A 303 14.47 -15.94 4.22
C ILE A 303 13.33 -15.07 4.77
N LEU A 304 13.65 -14.05 5.57
CA LEU A 304 12.65 -13.24 6.26
C LEU A 304 11.86 -12.33 5.32
N PHE A 305 12.50 -11.72 4.31
CA PHE A 305 11.79 -10.88 3.34
C PHE A 305 10.74 -11.66 2.52
N PRO A 306 11.01 -12.83 1.93
CA PRO A 306 9.97 -13.65 1.32
C PRO A 306 8.84 -14.04 2.25
N ILE A 307 9.12 -14.45 3.50
CA ILE A 307 8.08 -14.81 4.47
C ILE A 307 7.25 -13.58 4.86
N TYR A 308 7.86 -12.39 4.94
CA TYR A 308 7.14 -11.14 5.13
C TYR A 308 6.14 -10.88 3.98
N GLY A 309 6.52 -11.20 2.74
CA GLY A 309 5.61 -11.13 1.59
C GLY A 309 4.40 -12.06 1.72
N VAL A 310 4.57 -13.25 2.30
CA VAL A 310 3.46 -14.18 2.59
C VAL A 310 2.49 -13.58 3.60
N TYR A 311 2.98 -12.91 4.66
CA TYR A 311 2.13 -12.21 5.62
C TYR A 311 1.23 -11.18 4.95
N ILE A 312 1.78 -10.33 4.06
CA ILE A 312 0.98 -9.31 3.37
C ILE A 312 -0.08 -9.95 2.48
N ALA A 313 0.27 -11.02 1.77
CA ALA A 313 -0.67 -11.78 0.96
C ALA A 313 -1.81 -12.39 1.82
N ALA A 314 -1.52 -12.80 3.07
CA ALA A 314 -2.49 -13.36 4.01
C ALA A 314 -3.38 -12.30 4.69
N THR A 315 -3.05 -11.01 4.60
CA THR A 315 -3.76 -9.96 5.35
C THR A 315 -4.42 -8.92 4.46
N ASP A 316 -3.78 -8.38 3.43
CA ASP A 316 -4.29 -7.21 2.68
C ASP A 316 -5.63 -7.49 1.97
N GLY A 317 -5.72 -8.54 1.15
CA GLY A 317 -6.96 -8.92 0.47
C GLY A 317 -7.98 -9.57 1.41
N VAL A 318 -7.47 -10.38 2.34
CA VAL A 318 -8.27 -11.19 3.26
C VAL A 318 -9.03 -10.33 4.28
N SER A 319 -8.45 -9.22 4.75
CA SER A 319 -9.14 -8.26 5.63
C SER A 319 -10.40 -7.68 4.98
N LYS A 320 -10.30 -7.34 3.70
CA LYS A 320 -11.43 -6.82 2.91
C LYS A 320 -12.51 -7.88 2.71
N ALA A 321 -12.10 -9.12 2.43
CA ALA A 321 -13.02 -10.26 2.33
C ALA A 321 -13.78 -10.46 3.65
N TYR A 322 -13.09 -10.44 4.79
CA TYR A 322 -13.72 -10.59 6.10
C TYR A 322 -14.70 -9.46 6.41
N ILE A 323 -14.35 -8.20 6.19
CA ILE A 323 -15.27 -7.06 6.39
C ILE A 323 -16.50 -7.22 5.50
N SER A 324 -16.35 -7.68 4.26
CA SER A 324 -17.47 -7.84 3.32
C SER A 324 -18.52 -8.88 3.74
N GLU A 325 -18.19 -9.77 4.70
CA GLU A 325 -19.16 -10.73 5.27
C GLU A 325 -20.23 -10.07 6.15
N PHE A 326 -20.00 -8.84 6.64
CA PHE A 326 -20.84 -8.14 7.60
C PHE A 326 -21.59 -6.93 7.03
N ILE A 327 -21.33 -6.57 5.79
CA ILE A 327 -21.81 -5.30 5.22
C ILE A 327 -22.60 -5.52 3.91
N GLN A 328 -23.55 -4.64 3.66
CA GLN A 328 -24.24 -4.57 2.35
C GLN A 328 -23.34 -3.87 1.30
N LYS A 329 -23.53 -4.21 0.03
CA LYS A 329 -22.71 -3.65 -1.06
C LYS A 329 -22.80 -2.12 -1.14
N GLU A 330 -23.96 -1.57 -0.82
CA GLU A 330 -24.28 -0.14 -0.85
C GLU A 330 -23.53 0.66 0.22
N GLU A 331 -23.16 0.01 1.33
CA GLU A 331 -22.45 0.62 2.46
C GLU A 331 -20.94 0.35 2.47
N SER A 332 -20.47 -0.50 1.55
CA SER A 332 -19.08 -1.00 1.53
C SER A 332 -18.03 0.12 1.52
N GLY A 333 -18.28 1.21 0.80
CA GLY A 333 -17.38 2.35 0.75
C GLY A 333 -17.13 3.01 2.10
N SER A 334 -18.18 3.15 2.93
CA SER A 334 -18.08 3.76 4.26
C SER A 334 -17.31 2.87 5.24
N TYR A 335 -17.55 1.56 5.21
CA TYR A 335 -16.86 0.60 6.09
C TYR A 335 -15.40 0.41 5.72
N PHE A 336 -15.09 0.27 4.44
CA PHE A 336 -13.69 0.22 3.98
C PHE A 336 -12.98 1.55 4.25
N GLY A 337 -13.65 2.69 4.06
CA GLY A 337 -13.10 4.00 4.40
C GLY A 337 -12.74 4.13 5.88
N ALA A 338 -13.61 3.66 6.78
CA ALA A 338 -13.34 3.65 8.21
C ALA A 338 -12.17 2.70 8.57
N TYR A 339 -12.16 1.49 8.00
CA TYR A 339 -11.07 0.54 8.19
C TYR A 339 -9.74 1.14 7.76
N TYR A 340 -9.66 1.73 6.56
CA TYR A 340 -8.43 2.36 6.08
C TYR A 340 -8.01 3.57 6.90
N THR A 341 -8.96 4.39 7.37
CA THR A 341 -8.64 5.52 8.24
C THR A 341 -8.10 5.05 9.57
N LEU A 342 -8.75 4.04 10.17
CA LEU A 342 -8.35 3.48 11.45
C LEU A 342 -6.94 2.86 11.38
N THR A 343 -6.68 2.04 10.37
CA THR A 343 -5.37 1.40 10.18
C THR A 343 -4.28 2.42 9.83
N ALA A 344 -4.59 3.46 9.04
CA ALA A 344 -3.64 4.51 8.73
C ALA A 344 -3.23 5.34 9.97
N VAL A 345 -4.17 5.64 10.85
CA VAL A 345 -3.86 6.28 12.14
C VAL A 345 -2.94 5.39 12.97
N GLY A 346 -3.23 4.09 13.04
CA GLY A 346 -2.38 3.14 13.74
C GLY A 346 -0.96 3.08 13.14
N THR A 347 -0.83 2.94 11.83
CA THR A 347 0.48 2.88 11.13
C THR A 347 1.26 4.20 11.24
N PHE A 348 0.57 5.35 11.27
CA PHE A 348 1.20 6.64 11.56
C PHE A 348 1.91 6.62 12.92
N PHE A 349 1.19 6.25 13.98
CA PHE A 349 1.78 6.16 15.31
C PHE A 349 2.83 5.04 15.41
N ALA A 350 2.61 3.88 14.77
CA ALA A 350 3.58 2.80 14.70
C ALA A 350 4.92 3.26 14.11
N SER A 351 4.89 4.07 13.06
CA SER A 351 6.09 4.55 12.40
C SER A 351 6.83 5.58 13.25
N ILE A 352 6.12 6.46 13.96
CA ILE A 352 6.73 7.41 14.91
C ILE A 352 7.35 6.66 16.09
N VAL A 353 6.57 5.79 16.74
CA VAL A 353 7.03 5.00 17.89
C VAL A 353 8.19 4.08 17.48
N GLY A 354 8.09 3.43 16.32
CA GLY A 354 9.16 2.60 15.77
C GLY A 354 10.46 3.38 15.57
N GLY A 355 10.40 4.59 15.01
CA GLY A 355 11.56 5.46 14.86
C GLY A 355 12.18 5.91 16.19
N LEU A 356 11.35 6.22 17.19
CA LEU A 356 11.80 6.56 18.54
C LEU A 356 12.46 5.36 19.24
N LEU A 357 11.82 4.18 19.22
CA LEU A 357 12.37 2.95 19.80
C LEU A 357 13.69 2.58 19.16
N TRP A 358 13.81 2.72 17.84
CA TRP A 358 15.06 2.49 17.11
C TRP A 358 16.20 3.35 17.63
N SER A 359 15.95 4.62 17.90
CA SER A 359 16.98 5.58 18.26
C SER A 359 17.30 5.63 19.77
N ILE A 360 16.27 5.41 20.61
CA ILE A 360 16.44 5.53 22.09
C ILE A 360 16.86 4.20 22.71
N VAL A 361 16.36 3.07 22.15
CA VAL A 361 16.60 1.74 22.74
C VAL A 361 17.53 0.93 21.82
N SER A 362 17.04 0.49 20.67
CA SER A 362 17.82 -0.25 19.66
C SER A 362 16.99 -0.45 18.38
N PRO A 363 17.65 -0.74 17.24
CA PRO A 363 16.94 -1.16 16.02
C PRO A 363 15.98 -2.34 16.24
N SER A 364 16.41 -3.33 17.03
CA SER A 364 15.62 -4.52 17.37
C SER A 364 14.35 -4.20 18.15
N ALA A 365 14.35 -3.15 18.99
CA ALA A 365 13.21 -2.78 19.82
C ALA A 365 11.97 -2.41 18.97
N THR A 366 12.17 -1.81 17.80
CA THR A 366 11.08 -1.52 16.83
C THR A 366 10.37 -2.80 16.41
N PHE A 367 11.13 -3.85 16.11
CA PHE A 367 10.59 -5.14 15.67
C PHE A 367 9.97 -5.93 16.82
N TYR A 368 10.54 -5.91 18.01
CA TYR A 368 9.95 -6.54 19.19
C TYR A 368 8.61 -5.92 19.58
N PHE A 369 8.53 -4.59 19.52
CA PHE A 369 7.27 -3.87 19.74
C PHE A 369 6.19 -4.27 18.73
N GLY A 370 6.52 -4.27 17.42
CA GLY A 370 5.61 -4.68 16.38
C GLY A 370 5.18 -6.14 16.52
N SER A 371 6.12 -7.05 16.83
CA SER A 371 5.84 -8.47 17.09
C SER A 371 4.88 -8.65 18.25
N ALA A 372 5.11 -7.97 19.38
CA ALA A 372 4.27 -8.07 20.59
C ALA A 372 2.83 -7.61 20.31
N LEU A 373 2.64 -6.47 19.61
CA LEU A 373 1.30 -5.98 19.26
C LEU A 373 0.59 -6.88 18.25
N ALA A 374 1.30 -7.45 17.30
CA ALA A 374 0.72 -8.40 16.35
C ALA A 374 0.30 -9.71 17.07
N PHE A 375 1.13 -10.20 18.00
CA PHE A 375 0.78 -11.37 18.81
C PHE A 375 -0.41 -11.10 19.72
N LEU A 376 -0.48 -9.92 20.35
CA LEU A 376 -1.65 -9.51 21.13
C LEU A 376 -2.91 -9.47 20.26
N SER A 377 -2.80 -8.91 19.05
CA SER A 377 -3.88 -8.85 18.07
C SER A 377 -4.35 -10.25 17.66
N PHE A 378 -3.40 -11.18 17.45
CA PHE A 378 -3.68 -12.59 17.17
C PHE A 378 -4.46 -13.23 18.34
N ILE A 379 -4.02 -13.05 19.59
CA ILE A 379 -4.70 -13.62 20.78
C ILE A 379 -6.11 -13.06 20.93
N VAL A 380 -6.29 -11.74 20.82
CA VAL A 380 -7.63 -11.10 20.93
C VAL A 380 -8.58 -11.65 19.87
N LEU A 381 -8.14 -11.77 18.61
CA LEU A 381 -8.97 -12.30 17.54
C LEU A 381 -9.25 -13.80 17.69
N LEU A 382 -8.30 -14.57 18.22
CA LEU A 382 -8.45 -16.01 18.47
C LEU A 382 -9.55 -16.26 19.54
N ILE A 383 -9.45 -15.58 20.68
CA ILE A 383 -10.39 -15.71 21.81
C ILE A 383 -11.79 -15.24 21.40
N SER A 384 -11.90 -14.20 20.58
CA SER A 384 -13.17 -13.70 20.07
C SER A 384 -13.93 -14.70 19.18
N GLY A 385 -13.30 -15.79 18.77
CA GLY A 385 -13.92 -16.85 17.96
C GLY A 385 -15.04 -17.62 18.62
N GLY A 386 -15.17 -17.52 19.96
CA GLY A 386 -16.26 -18.11 20.73
C GLY A 386 -17.59 -17.32 20.72
N LEU A 387 -17.62 -16.10 20.14
CA LEU A 387 -18.86 -15.33 20.03
C LEU A 387 -19.75 -15.95 18.95
N LYS A 388 -20.87 -16.54 19.39
CA LYS A 388 -21.90 -17.13 18.54
C LYS A 388 -22.53 -16.07 17.62
N ARG A 389 -22.96 -16.51 16.43
CA ARG A 389 -23.84 -15.73 15.55
C ARG A 389 -25.10 -15.35 16.32
N GLU A 390 -25.23 -14.10 16.76
CA GLU A 390 -26.57 -13.58 17.06
C GLU A 390 -27.29 -13.50 15.71
N GLN A 391 -28.38 -14.27 15.61
CA GLN A 391 -29.27 -14.17 14.46
C GLN A 391 -29.89 -12.77 14.51
N VAL A 392 -29.40 -11.89 13.61
CA VAL A 392 -30.14 -10.65 13.31
C VAL A 392 -31.45 -11.09 12.67
N ARG A 393 -32.50 -11.00 13.46
CA ARG A 393 -33.90 -11.09 13.00
C ARG A 393 -34.32 -9.80 12.34
#